data_0d33672a3d5133ba847d0e6fb5cc2f2b
#
_entry.id   0d33672a3d5133ba847d0e6fb5cc2f2b
#
_cell.length_a   1.000
_cell.length_b   1.000
_cell.length_c   1.000
_cell.angle_alpha   90.00
_cell.angle_beta   90.00
_cell.angle_gamma   90.00
#
_symmetry.space_group_name_H-M   'P 1'
#
loop_
_entity.id
_entity.type
_entity.pdbx_description
1 polymer ?
#
loop_
_entity_poly.entity_id
_entity_poly.type
_entity_poly.pdbx_seq_one_letter_code
_entity_poly.pdbx_strand_id
1 'polypeptide(L)'
;MRRRTFCAAGLAALTALSLPHRRALAALAGSELSAIGLDGRPLSLKSADIEDLRAGLRGEVLTAGDPGYDDARRLWNAAFNRKPALIARCAGAADVMRAVSFATAHGLLTSVRGGGHSLSGQSVCDGGLEIDLAPMRSVHIDPSAKAARVEPGTLIGQFDREAQAFGLATTAGTASDTGVAGLTLGGGFGRIGPKFGLTIDNLTAAEVVTADGRLLRTSAQENPDLFWGLRGGGGNFGVVTSFEYRLHEVGPTLYGGEIDFPFAGARQLMRSFVDYIASAPDELCVLPEFDIDSKEGAKVSFDVCYCGPPVEGERVLAPLRQLGKPISDKLGPATYVKLQGAANPVKPFPYGAYFKGGLVRALTPALIDASIDYIEATPLPSGFGFVGFQPLGSAANRVAPQATAFWNRHARYDMVLGAFWNVPGDGAERNTEWTRAAWAKLEPFTEGYYVNLGESQQDVHAHRVQTAYGDNYARLTALKKRYDPANLFRLNANIKPA
;
A
#
# COMPACT_ATOMS: atom_id res chain seq x y z
N MET A 1 -13.96 -16.27 69.94
CA MET A 1 -14.11 -15.00 69.21
C MET A 1 -15.33 -15.06 68.31
N ARG A 2 -16.25 -14.14 68.47
CA ARG A 2 -17.62 -14.24 67.92
C ARG A 2 -17.67 -13.84 66.44
N ARG A 3 -18.32 -14.64 65.59
CA ARG A 3 -18.53 -14.45 64.13
C ARG A 3 -19.01 -13.04 63.68
N ARG A 4 -19.61 -12.28 64.62
CA ARG A 4 -20.12 -10.93 64.35
C ARG A 4 -19.06 -9.83 64.22
N THR A 5 -17.87 -10.01 64.74
CA THR A 5 -16.78 -9.04 64.71
C THR A 5 -16.00 -9.11 63.39
N PHE A 6 -15.99 -10.27 62.73
CA PHE A 6 -15.31 -10.46 61.44
C PHE A 6 -16.05 -9.83 60.27
N CYS A 7 -17.37 -9.83 60.29
CA CYS A 7 -18.18 -9.22 59.26
C CYS A 7 -18.17 -7.68 59.29
N ALA A 8 -18.00 -7.06 60.46
CA ALA A 8 -17.93 -5.60 60.58
C ALA A 8 -16.58 -5.03 60.09
N ALA A 9 -15.46 -5.78 60.29
CA ALA A 9 -14.15 -5.36 59.78
C ALA A 9 -14.04 -5.54 58.26
N GLY A 10 -14.70 -6.52 57.66
CA GLY A 10 -14.72 -6.75 56.20
C GLY A 10 -15.48 -5.68 55.43
N LEU A 11 -16.58 -5.15 55.98
CA LEU A 11 -17.32 -4.08 55.31
C LEU A 11 -16.62 -2.71 55.37
N ALA A 12 -15.88 -2.43 56.43
CA ALA A 12 -15.13 -1.17 56.55
C ALA A 12 -13.91 -1.14 55.60
N ALA A 13 -13.28 -2.30 55.32
CA ALA A 13 -12.16 -2.42 54.38
C ALA A 13 -12.62 -2.29 52.91
N LEU A 14 -13.80 -2.77 52.54
CA LEU A 14 -14.38 -2.65 51.20
C LEU A 14 -14.86 -1.22 50.84
N THR A 15 -15.26 -0.44 51.86
CA THR A 15 -15.65 0.97 51.62
C THR A 15 -14.43 1.91 51.55
N ALA A 16 -13.31 1.58 52.15
CA ALA A 16 -12.12 2.40 52.13
C ALA A 16 -11.33 2.25 50.79
N LEU A 17 -11.43 1.10 50.09
CA LEU A 17 -10.79 0.86 48.80
C LEU A 17 -11.57 1.40 47.61
N SER A 18 -12.82 1.77 47.78
CA SER A 18 -13.69 2.27 46.68
C SER A 18 -13.65 3.79 46.47
N LEU A 19 -13.18 4.57 47.43
CA LEU A 19 -13.16 6.02 47.37
C LEU A 19 -12.10 6.65 46.44
N PRO A 20 -10.85 6.15 46.36
CA PRO A 20 -9.89 6.69 45.39
C PRO A 20 -10.21 6.33 43.95
N HIS A 21 -10.78 5.13 43.69
CA HIS A 21 -11.16 4.71 42.33
C HIS A 21 -12.37 5.49 41.80
N ARG A 22 -13.35 5.82 42.65
CA ARG A 22 -14.49 6.65 42.26
C ARG A 22 -14.09 8.11 41.99
N ARG A 23 -13.12 8.66 42.73
CA ARG A 23 -12.59 10.00 42.48
C ARG A 23 -11.71 10.06 41.25
N ALA A 24 -10.93 9.00 40.95
CA ALA A 24 -10.18 8.88 39.72
C ALA A 24 -11.11 8.74 38.47
N LEU A 25 -12.17 7.93 38.58
CA LEU A 25 -13.21 7.81 37.56
C LEU A 25 -14.02 9.10 37.37
N ALA A 26 -14.32 9.85 38.44
CA ALA A 26 -15.01 11.13 38.37
C ALA A 26 -14.11 12.27 37.82
N ALA A 27 -12.79 12.20 38.03
CA ALA A 27 -11.83 13.13 37.46
C ALA A 27 -11.60 12.85 35.95
N LEU A 28 -11.74 11.60 35.50
CA LEU A 28 -11.72 11.21 34.08
C LEU A 28 -13.02 11.56 33.35
N ALA A 29 -14.15 11.63 34.05
CA ALA A 29 -15.47 11.96 33.47
C ALA A 29 -15.61 13.41 32.98
N GLY A 30 -14.64 14.28 33.23
CA GLY A 30 -14.59 15.68 32.78
C GLY A 30 -13.47 16.02 31.81
N SER A 31 -12.60 15.07 31.46
CA SER A 31 -11.51 15.34 30.51
C SER A 31 -12.01 15.21 29.07
N GLU A 32 -11.73 16.22 28.25
CA GLU A 32 -12.02 16.21 26.82
C GLU A 32 -10.73 15.92 26.05
N LEU A 33 -10.81 15.10 25.02
CA LEU A 33 -9.71 14.86 24.09
C LEU A 33 -9.86 15.78 22.88
N SER A 34 -8.85 16.61 22.62
CA SER A 34 -8.81 17.41 21.40
C SER A 34 -8.60 16.52 20.18
N ALA A 35 -9.43 16.73 19.17
CA ALA A 35 -9.35 16.02 17.90
C ALA A 35 -9.55 17.00 16.72
N ILE A 36 -9.35 16.52 15.48
CA ILE A 36 -9.56 17.28 14.25
C ILE A 36 -10.73 16.70 13.48
N GLY A 37 -11.62 17.60 13.08
CA GLY A 37 -12.80 17.27 12.28
C GLY A 37 -12.50 17.12 10.78
N LEU A 38 -13.51 16.62 10.04
CA LEU A 38 -13.47 16.53 8.57
C LEU A 38 -13.25 17.88 7.90
N ASP A 39 -13.71 18.98 8.51
CA ASP A 39 -13.52 20.33 8.03
C ASP A 39 -12.12 20.92 8.33
N GLY A 40 -11.26 20.13 9.00
CA GLY A 40 -9.92 20.53 9.43
C GLY A 40 -9.90 21.37 10.72
N ARG A 41 -11.04 21.59 11.39
CA ARG A 41 -11.12 22.37 12.61
C ARG A 41 -10.97 21.51 13.85
N PRO A 42 -10.40 22.05 14.93
CA PRO A 42 -10.38 21.38 16.23
C PRO A 42 -11.81 21.12 16.74
N LEU A 43 -11.99 19.95 17.34
CA LEU A 43 -13.19 19.55 18.08
C LEU A 43 -12.80 18.84 19.37
N SER A 44 -13.74 18.72 20.29
CA SER A 44 -13.56 18.02 21.57
C SER A 44 -14.36 16.72 21.60
N LEU A 45 -13.73 15.62 21.98
CA LEU A 45 -14.35 14.34 22.25
C LEU A 45 -14.49 14.16 23.76
N LYS A 46 -15.68 13.81 24.22
CA LYS A 46 -15.92 13.50 25.64
C LYS A 46 -15.31 12.16 26.00
N SER A 47 -14.71 12.05 27.18
CA SER A 47 -14.17 10.78 27.66
C SER A 47 -15.21 9.65 27.64
N ALA A 48 -16.50 9.95 27.92
CA ALA A 48 -17.56 8.97 27.86
C ALA A 48 -17.76 8.36 26.48
N ASP A 49 -17.64 9.16 25.41
CA ASP A 49 -17.78 8.68 24.02
C ASP A 49 -16.59 7.77 23.64
N ILE A 50 -15.39 8.11 24.13
CA ILE A 50 -14.18 7.31 23.92
C ILE A 50 -14.27 5.97 24.67
N GLU A 51 -14.76 5.98 25.92
CA GLU A 51 -14.96 4.77 26.71
C GLU A 51 -16.05 3.88 26.11
N ASP A 52 -17.13 4.46 25.55
CA ASP A 52 -18.14 3.72 24.81
C ASP A 52 -17.55 3.07 23.54
N LEU A 53 -16.69 3.78 22.81
CA LEU A 53 -15.95 3.20 21.68
C LEU A 53 -15.07 2.04 22.15
N ARG A 54 -14.28 2.21 23.22
CA ARG A 54 -13.42 1.15 23.79
C ARG A 54 -14.22 -0.09 24.19
N ALA A 55 -15.31 0.11 24.91
CA ALA A 55 -16.18 -0.98 25.36
C ALA A 55 -16.84 -1.75 24.21
N GLY A 56 -17.04 -1.09 23.07
CA GLY A 56 -17.69 -1.66 21.90
C GLY A 56 -16.75 -2.39 20.94
N LEU A 57 -15.42 -2.30 21.10
CA LEU A 57 -14.45 -2.99 20.27
C LEU A 57 -13.94 -4.27 20.95
N ARG A 58 -13.76 -5.32 20.16
CA ARG A 58 -12.97 -6.49 20.56
C ARG A 58 -11.47 -6.19 20.53
N GLY A 59 -11.07 -5.30 19.64
CA GLY A 59 -9.72 -4.78 19.54
C GLY A 59 -9.41 -3.71 20.58
N GLU A 60 -8.55 -2.77 20.25
CA GLU A 60 -8.05 -1.76 21.18
C GLU A 60 -8.31 -0.34 20.65
N VAL A 61 -8.51 0.62 21.54
CA VAL A 61 -8.49 2.06 21.24
C VAL A 61 -7.30 2.67 21.98
N LEU A 62 -6.34 3.19 21.22
CA LEU A 62 -5.13 3.83 21.75
C LEU A 62 -5.20 5.35 21.62
N THR A 63 -4.70 6.04 22.64
CA THR A 63 -4.45 7.49 22.67
C THR A 63 -2.97 7.77 22.92
N ALA A 64 -2.53 9.00 22.73
CA ALA A 64 -1.16 9.39 23.04
C ALA A 64 -0.82 9.07 24.51
N GLY A 65 0.26 8.33 24.76
CA GLY A 65 0.67 7.86 26.08
C GLY A 65 0.26 6.42 26.40
N ASP A 66 -0.66 5.80 25.65
CA ASP A 66 -0.96 4.38 25.80
C ASP A 66 0.20 3.51 25.27
N PRO A 67 0.52 2.39 25.93
CA PRO A 67 1.49 1.43 25.42
C PRO A 67 1.13 0.97 24.01
N GLY A 68 2.10 0.98 23.07
CA GLY A 68 1.90 0.57 21.69
C GLY A 68 1.38 1.66 20.74
N TYR A 69 0.99 2.86 21.24
CA TYR A 69 0.52 3.95 20.41
C TYR A 69 1.55 4.36 19.34
N ASP A 70 2.80 4.58 19.74
CA ASP A 70 3.85 4.98 18.81
C ASP A 70 4.18 3.91 17.77
N ASP A 71 4.08 2.64 18.12
CA ASP A 71 4.26 1.55 17.16
C ASP A 71 3.07 1.42 16.20
N ALA A 72 1.84 1.61 16.70
CA ALA A 72 0.63 1.52 15.89
C ALA A 72 0.57 2.60 14.79
N ARG A 73 0.96 3.85 15.06
CA ARG A 73 0.95 4.96 14.10
C ARG A 73 2.13 5.00 13.14
N ARG A 74 3.18 4.17 13.36
CA ARG A 74 4.39 4.20 12.53
C ARG A 74 4.13 3.61 11.15
N LEU A 75 4.49 4.35 10.10
CA LEU A 75 4.44 3.89 8.72
C LEU A 75 5.79 3.33 8.23
N TRP A 76 5.74 2.61 7.12
CA TRP A 76 6.92 2.18 6.39
C TRP A 76 7.82 3.38 6.03
N ASN A 77 7.26 4.45 5.49
CA ASN A 77 7.99 5.68 5.22
C ASN A 77 8.16 6.51 6.49
N ALA A 78 9.34 6.48 7.09
CA ALA A 78 9.66 7.15 8.34
C ALA A 78 9.67 8.69 8.26
N ALA A 79 9.55 9.29 7.06
CA ALA A 79 9.36 10.73 6.89
C ALA A 79 8.03 11.22 7.50
N PHE A 80 7.04 10.33 7.68
CA PHE A 80 5.73 10.68 8.23
C PHE A 80 5.63 10.30 9.71
N ASN A 81 5.63 11.32 10.57
CA ASN A 81 5.51 11.19 12.03
C ASN A 81 4.22 11.84 12.53
N ARG A 82 3.08 11.47 11.96
CA ARG A 82 1.75 12.01 12.34
C ARG A 82 1.23 11.37 13.62
N LYS A 83 0.38 12.12 14.32
CA LYS A 83 -0.14 11.75 15.65
C LYS A 83 -1.68 11.76 15.65
N PRO A 84 -2.35 10.65 15.38
CA PRO A 84 -3.81 10.53 15.54
C PRO A 84 -4.24 10.86 16.97
N ALA A 85 -5.43 11.48 17.15
CA ALA A 85 -6.01 11.61 18.48
C ALA A 85 -6.42 10.25 19.06
N LEU A 86 -6.93 9.38 18.17
CA LEU A 86 -7.36 8.02 18.49
C LEU A 86 -6.85 7.05 17.42
N ILE A 87 -6.45 5.84 17.84
CA ILE A 87 -6.20 4.71 16.95
C ILE A 87 -7.16 3.59 17.36
N ALA A 88 -8.12 3.24 16.48
CA ALA A 88 -8.99 2.09 16.65
C ALA A 88 -8.35 0.87 15.97
N ARG A 89 -7.70 0.00 16.74
CA ARG A 89 -7.07 -1.24 16.27
C ARG A 89 -8.11 -2.34 16.16
N CYS A 90 -8.66 -2.51 14.97
CA CYS A 90 -9.80 -3.38 14.72
C CYS A 90 -9.37 -4.85 14.63
N ALA A 91 -10.10 -5.74 15.35
CA ALA A 91 -9.89 -7.18 15.34
C ALA A 91 -10.91 -7.94 14.47
N GLY A 92 -11.82 -7.22 13.78
CA GLY A 92 -12.80 -7.80 12.89
C GLY A 92 -13.77 -6.75 12.32
N ALA A 93 -14.66 -7.18 11.44
CA ALA A 93 -15.60 -6.29 10.74
C ALA A 93 -16.51 -5.49 11.68
N ALA A 94 -16.94 -6.08 12.81
CA ALA A 94 -17.76 -5.37 13.79
C ALA A 94 -17.05 -4.15 14.39
N ASP A 95 -15.74 -4.28 14.69
CA ASP A 95 -14.93 -3.17 15.19
C ASP A 95 -14.82 -2.05 14.13
N VAL A 96 -14.62 -2.44 12.86
CA VAL A 96 -14.56 -1.49 11.74
C VAL A 96 -15.89 -0.74 11.59
N MET A 97 -17.03 -1.44 11.65
CA MET A 97 -18.37 -0.83 11.62
C MET A 97 -18.53 0.18 12.75
N ARG A 98 -18.10 -0.18 13.97
CA ARG A 98 -18.15 0.69 15.14
C ARG A 98 -17.25 1.93 14.98
N ALA A 99 -16.00 1.74 14.54
CA ALA A 99 -15.05 2.83 14.33
C ALA A 99 -15.52 3.81 13.24
N VAL A 100 -16.05 3.29 12.11
CA VAL A 100 -16.63 4.12 11.03
C VAL A 100 -17.85 4.89 11.52
N SER A 101 -18.78 4.23 12.25
CA SER A 101 -19.95 4.88 12.83
C SER A 101 -19.56 5.99 13.81
N PHE A 102 -18.55 5.75 14.65
CA PHE A 102 -17.98 6.75 15.56
C PHE A 102 -17.40 7.93 14.81
N ALA A 103 -16.56 7.67 13.79
CA ALA A 103 -15.99 8.72 12.96
C ALA A 103 -17.04 9.60 12.30
N THR A 104 -18.10 8.98 11.75
CA THR A 104 -19.21 9.68 11.10
C THR A 104 -20.01 10.50 12.08
N ALA A 105 -20.37 9.93 13.24
CA ALA A 105 -21.17 10.61 14.27
C ALA A 105 -20.49 11.85 14.85
N HIS A 106 -19.17 11.81 14.98
CA HIS A 106 -18.38 12.93 15.51
C HIS A 106 -17.74 13.81 14.42
N GLY A 107 -17.94 13.49 13.13
CA GLY A 107 -17.37 14.24 12.00
C GLY A 107 -15.84 14.28 12.01
N LEU A 108 -15.17 13.18 12.39
CA LEU A 108 -13.72 13.12 12.57
C LEU A 108 -12.96 13.00 11.25
N LEU A 109 -11.84 13.70 11.16
CA LEU A 109 -10.81 13.38 10.15
C LEU A 109 -10.39 11.93 10.34
N THR A 110 -10.50 11.13 9.28
CA THR A 110 -10.32 9.68 9.37
C THR A 110 -9.28 9.17 8.38
N SER A 111 -8.30 8.43 8.88
CA SER A 111 -7.37 7.64 8.06
C SER A 111 -7.63 6.15 8.23
N VAL A 112 -7.28 5.36 7.22
CA VAL A 112 -7.40 3.90 7.25
C VAL A 112 -6.04 3.28 6.96
N ARG A 113 -5.59 2.41 7.86
CA ARG A 113 -4.33 1.70 7.77
C ARG A 113 -4.56 0.20 7.55
N GLY A 114 -4.05 -0.34 6.45
CA GLY A 114 -3.87 -1.78 6.25
C GLY A 114 -2.49 -2.22 6.73
N GLY A 115 -1.58 -2.55 5.81
CA GLY A 115 -0.19 -2.93 6.13
C GLY A 115 0.78 -1.77 6.46
N GLY A 116 0.33 -0.51 6.45
CA GLY A 116 1.16 0.64 6.83
C GLY A 116 2.23 1.05 5.80
N HIS A 117 2.14 0.62 4.56
CA HIS A 117 3.12 0.86 3.48
C HIS A 117 2.81 2.12 2.65
N SER A 118 2.03 3.07 3.16
CA SER A 118 1.68 4.30 2.44
C SER A 118 2.89 5.18 2.17
N LEU A 119 3.28 5.29 0.90
CA LEU A 119 4.42 6.10 0.46
C LEU A 119 4.18 7.59 0.65
N SER A 120 2.91 8.03 0.59
CA SER A 120 2.47 9.42 0.76
C SER A 120 2.02 9.79 2.19
N GLY A 121 2.04 8.82 3.12
CA GLY A 121 1.65 9.03 4.51
C GLY A 121 0.15 9.18 4.75
N GLN A 122 -0.71 8.88 3.76
CA GLN A 122 -2.16 9.12 3.87
C GLN A 122 -2.90 8.08 4.73
N SER A 123 -2.25 6.97 5.10
CA SER A 123 -2.83 5.96 5.99
C SER A 123 -2.73 6.30 7.48
N VAL A 124 -2.20 7.46 7.84
CA VAL A 124 -2.18 8.03 9.19
C VAL A 124 -2.53 9.51 9.12
N CYS A 125 -3.25 10.05 10.10
CA CYS A 125 -3.63 11.47 10.18
C CYS A 125 -3.12 12.14 11.45
N ASP A 126 -3.03 13.47 11.43
CA ASP A 126 -2.79 14.24 12.64
C ASP A 126 -4.12 14.61 13.31
N GLY A 127 -4.23 14.34 14.61
CA GLY A 127 -5.37 14.72 15.44
C GLY A 127 -6.70 14.06 15.12
N GLY A 128 -6.78 13.20 14.09
CA GLY A 128 -8.02 12.50 13.71
C GLY A 128 -8.14 11.11 14.32
N LEU A 129 -9.02 10.28 13.74
CA LEU A 129 -9.14 8.85 14.03
C LEU A 129 -8.38 8.04 12.97
N GLU A 130 -7.46 7.18 13.40
CA GLU A 130 -6.89 6.13 12.57
C GLU A 130 -7.66 4.83 12.79
N ILE A 131 -8.21 4.25 11.73
CA ILE A 131 -8.79 2.90 11.73
C ILE A 131 -7.65 1.95 11.31
N ASP A 132 -7.06 1.27 12.30
CA ASP A 132 -5.95 0.34 12.10
C ASP A 132 -6.45 -1.08 11.90
N LEU A 133 -6.23 -1.63 10.72
CA LEU A 133 -6.61 -2.98 10.32
C LEU A 133 -5.45 -3.98 10.47
N ALA A 134 -4.29 -3.56 10.94
CA ALA A 134 -3.12 -4.43 11.08
C ALA A 134 -3.36 -5.70 11.93
N PRO A 135 -4.29 -5.72 12.94
CA PRO A 135 -4.63 -6.96 13.62
C PRO A 135 -5.43 -7.96 12.76
N MET A 136 -6.12 -7.51 11.72
CA MET A 136 -6.93 -8.34 10.81
C MET A 136 -6.05 -8.91 9.69
N ARG A 137 -5.37 -10.04 9.93
CA ARG A 137 -4.35 -10.63 9.02
C ARG A 137 -4.51 -12.13 8.78
N SER A 138 -5.72 -12.63 8.89
CA SER A 138 -6.02 -14.02 8.54
C SER A 138 -5.95 -14.25 7.03
N VAL A 139 -5.40 -15.40 6.65
CA VAL A 139 -5.35 -15.89 5.28
C VAL A 139 -5.93 -17.30 5.27
N HIS A 140 -6.92 -17.53 4.44
CA HIS A 140 -7.50 -18.85 4.22
C HIS A 140 -7.38 -19.23 2.75
N ILE A 141 -6.74 -20.36 2.47
CA ILE A 141 -6.56 -20.90 1.12
C ILE A 141 -7.49 -22.07 0.92
N ASP A 142 -8.25 -22.06 -0.18
CA ASP A 142 -8.96 -23.23 -0.71
C ASP A 142 -8.20 -23.71 -1.94
N PRO A 143 -7.35 -24.75 -1.82
CA PRO A 143 -6.56 -25.23 -2.94
C PRO A 143 -7.42 -25.92 -4.01
N SER A 144 -8.57 -26.48 -3.65
CA SER A 144 -9.47 -27.16 -4.58
C SER A 144 -10.19 -26.17 -5.50
N ALA A 145 -10.62 -25.02 -4.94
CA ALA A 145 -11.22 -23.94 -5.69
C ALA A 145 -10.19 -22.99 -6.32
N LYS A 146 -8.89 -23.15 -5.98
CA LYS A 146 -7.82 -22.19 -6.29
C LYS A 146 -8.23 -20.77 -5.90
N ALA A 147 -8.68 -20.61 -4.65
CA ALA A 147 -9.20 -19.39 -4.11
C ALA A 147 -8.54 -19.05 -2.77
N ALA A 148 -8.52 -17.77 -2.43
CA ALA A 148 -8.08 -17.30 -1.13
C ALA A 148 -9.07 -16.28 -0.57
N ARG A 149 -9.28 -16.32 0.76
CA ARG A 149 -9.89 -15.24 1.54
C ARG A 149 -8.83 -14.62 2.43
N VAL A 150 -8.66 -13.30 2.33
CA VAL A 150 -7.55 -12.57 2.95
C VAL A 150 -8.08 -11.33 3.66
N GLU A 151 -7.67 -11.13 4.92
CA GLU A 151 -8.00 -9.93 5.69
C GLU A 151 -7.06 -8.75 5.37
N PRO A 152 -7.51 -7.50 5.54
CA PRO A 152 -6.88 -6.29 5.01
C PRO A 152 -5.55 -5.91 5.66
N GLY A 153 -5.28 -6.35 6.88
CA GLY A 153 -4.01 -6.12 7.58
C GLY A 153 -2.89 -7.08 7.17
N THR A 154 -3.18 -8.06 6.31
CA THR A 154 -2.22 -9.04 5.82
C THR A 154 -1.13 -8.38 4.98
N LEU A 155 0.13 -8.76 5.20
CA LEU A 155 1.23 -8.41 4.32
C LEU A 155 1.37 -9.45 3.19
N ILE A 156 1.85 -9.01 2.04
CA ILE A 156 2.01 -9.87 0.84
C ILE A 156 2.81 -11.13 1.17
N GLY A 157 3.93 -11.02 1.88
CA GLY A 157 4.74 -12.18 2.23
C GLY A 157 4.05 -13.19 3.13
N GLN A 158 3.04 -12.77 3.92
CA GLN A 158 2.19 -13.69 4.68
C GLN A 158 1.24 -14.44 3.75
N PHE A 159 0.60 -13.71 2.84
CA PHE A 159 -0.28 -14.29 1.84
C PHE A 159 0.47 -15.26 0.91
N ASP A 160 1.62 -14.85 0.38
CA ASP A 160 2.45 -15.70 -0.49
C ASP A 160 2.87 -16.99 0.20
N ARG A 161 3.27 -16.92 1.48
CA ARG A 161 3.66 -18.11 2.26
C ARG A 161 2.52 -19.11 2.38
N GLU A 162 1.31 -18.64 2.72
CA GLU A 162 0.15 -19.51 2.86
C GLU A 162 -0.27 -20.11 1.50
N ALA A 163 -0.27 -19.33 0.41
CA ALA A 163 -0.61 -19.80 -0.91
C ALA A 163 0.43 -20.79 -1.47
N GLN A 164 1.71 -20.52 -1.24
CA GLN A 164 2.81 -21.36 -1.72
C GLN A 164 2.93 -22.71 -1.00
N ALA A 165 2.30 -22.89 0.16
CA ALA A 165 2.14 -24.21 0.76
C ALA A 165 1.38 -25.19 -0.15
N PHE A 166 0.62 -24.65 -1.11
CA PHE A 166 -0.17 -25.40 -2.10
C PHE A 166 0.33 -25.20 -3.53
N GLY A 167 1.48 -24.58 -3.76
CA GLY A 167 1.97 -24.26 -5.10
C GLY A 167 1.12 -23.24 -5.85
N LEU A 168 0.42 -22.36 -5.10
CA LEU A 168 -0.49 -21.37 -5.64
C LEU A 168 0.02 -19.95 -5.37
N ALA A 169 -0.35 -18.99 -6.25
CA ALA A 169 -0.11 -17.56 -6.05
C ALA A 169 -1.16 -16.73 -6.80
N THR A 170 -1.22 -15.44 -6.48
CA THR A 170 -1.90 -14.41 -7.28
C THR A 170 -0.98 -13.21 -7.45
N THR A 171 -1.27 -12.33 -8.39
CA THR A 171 -0.50 -11.07 -8.52
C THR A 171 -0.67 -10.23 -7.26
N ALA A 172 0.42 -9.93 -6.56
CA ALA A 172 0.38 -9.22 -5.28
C ALA A 172 1.66 -8.43 -5.00
N GLY A 173 2.01 -7.47 -5.86
CA GLY A 173 3.16 -6.59 -5.61
C GLY A 173 4.54 -7.20 -5.88
N THR A 174 5.58 -6.46 -5.51
CA THR A 174 7.00 -6.83 -5.70
C THR A 174 7.81 -6.83 -4.40
N ALA A 175 7.24 -6.32 -3.30
CA ALA A 175 7.84 -6.28 -1.98
C ALA A 175 6.93 -6.95 -0.96
N SER A 176 7.43 -7.95 -0.23
CA SER A 176 6.62 -8.81 0.62
C SER A 176 6.15 -8.16 1.93
N ASP A 177 6.65 -6.99 2.29
CA ASP A 177 6.21 -6.20 3.45
C ASP A 177 5.10 -5.17 3.11
N THR A 178 4.69 -5.09 1.85
CA THR A 178 3.54 -4.28 1.43
C THR A 178 2.23 -4.88 1.93
N GLY A 179 1.28 -4.03 2.31
CA GLY A 179 -0.07 -4.46 2.73
C GLY A 179 -0.96 -4.81 1.54
N VAL A 180 -1.65 -5.94 1.64
CA VAL A 180 -2.57 -6.44 0.59
C VAL A 180 -3.67 -5.43 0.26
N ALA A 181 -4.25 -4.76 1.27
CA ALA A 181 -5.43 -3.91 1.07
C ALA A 181 -5.15 -2.69 0.18
N GLY A 182 -4.17 -1.85 0.55
CA GLY A 182 -3.85 -0.66 -0.22
C GLY A 182 -3.40 -1.00 -1.63
N LEU A 183 -2.55 -2.02 -1.76
CA LEU A 183 -2.08 -2.52 -3.05
C LEU A 183 -3.27 -2.89 -3.95
N THR A 184 -4.15 -3.77 -3.48
CA THR A 184 -5.31 -4.25 -4.23
C THR A 184 -6.22 -3.11 -4.67
N LEU A 185 -6.63 -2.24 -3.73
CA LEU A 185 -7.62 -1.20 -4.03
C LEU A 185 -7.16 -0.21 -5.10
N GLY A 186 -5.86 0.02 -5.25
CA GLY A 186 -5.31 0.89 -6.30
C GLY A 186 -5.03 0.19 -7.64
N GLY A 187 -5.10 -1.14 -7.69
CA GLY A 187 -4.80 -1.92 -8.89
C GLY A 187 -3.91 -3.13 -8.62
N GLY A 188 -2.70 -2.89 -8.16
CA GLY A 188 -1.73 -3.90 -7.75
C GLY A 188 -0.96 -4.52 -8.92
N PHE A 189 0.30 -4.08 -9.10
CA PHE A 189 1.27 -4.72 -9.99
C PHE A 189 1.98 -5.87 -9.26
N GLY A 190 2.70 -6.72 -9.97
CA GLY A 190 3.48 -7.77 -9.32
C GLY A 190 4.27 -8.63 -10.30
N ARG A 191 5.18 -9.45 -9.76
CA ARG A 191 6.15 -10.26 -10.51
C ARG A 191 5.53 -11.28 -11.47
N ILE A 192 4.29 -11.67 -11.25
CA ILE A 192 3.54 -12.58 -12.16
C ILE A 192 2.42 -11.86 -12.93
N GLY A 193 2.37 -10.52 -12.81
CA GLY A 193 1.41 -9.66 -13.48
C GLY A 193 1.39 -9.77 -15.01
N PRO A 194 2.52 -9.88 -15.71
CA PRO A 194 2.51 -10.03 -17.17
C PRO A 194 1.66 -11.21 -17.64
N LYS A 195 1.60 -12.31 -16.89
CA LYS A 195 0.80 -13.50 -17.21
C LYS A 195 -0.61 -13.43 -16.67
N PHE A 196 -0.82 -12.93 -15.43
CA PHE A 196 -2.08 -13.06 -14.71
C PHE A 196 -2.83 -11.74 -14.47
N GLY A 197 -2.35 -10.63 -15.01
CA GLY A 197 -2.96 -9.29 -14.86
C GLY A 197 -2.64 -8.64 -13.53
N LEU A 198 -3.36 -7.55 -13.23
CA LEU A 198 -3.24 -6.84 -11.96
C LEU A 198 -3.87 -7.65 -10.82
N THR A 199 -3.59 -7.28 -9.57
CA THR A 199 -4.24 -7.89 -8.39
C THR A 199 -5.76 -7.80 -8.48
N ILE A 200 -6.29 -6.65 -8.94
CA ILE A 200 -7.75 -6.45 -9.13
C ILE A 200 -8.37 -7.33 -10.21
N ASP A 201 -7.60 -7.86 -11.15
CA ASP A 201 -8.09 -8.75 -12.19
C ASP A 201 -8.30 -10.17 -11.64
N ASN A 202 -7.68 -10.46 -10.50
CA ASN A 202 -7.79 -11.70 -9.75
C ASN A 202 -8.72 -11.57 -8.53
N LEU A 203 -9.20 -10.37 -8.19
CA LEU A 203 -10.19 -10.15 -7.13
C LEU A 203 -11.56 -10.65 -7.59
N THR A 204 -12.21 -11.51 -6.80
CA THR A 204 -13.50 -12.11 -7.10
C THR A 204 -14.64 -11.56 -6.26
N ALA A 205 -14.35 -11.17 -5.01
CA ALA A 205 -15.29 -10.52 -4.10
C ALA A 205 -14.56 -9.74 -3.01
N ALA A 206 -15.28 -8.87 -2.30
CA ALA A 206 -14.81 -8.20 -1.10
C ALA A 206 -15.97 -7.92 -0.13
N GLU A 207 -15.66 -7.79 1.15
CA GLU A 207 -16.56 -7.23 2.16
C GLU A 207 -16.08 -5.82 2.53
N VAL A 208 -16.99 -4.85 2.56
CA VAL A 208 -16.66 -3.44 2.76
C VAL A 208 -17.63 -2.76 3.74
N VAL A 209 -17.10 -2.01 4.68
CA VAL A 209 -17.87 -1.13 5.56
C VAL A 209 -17.95 0.25 4.92
N THR A 210 -19.13 0.67 4.52
CA THR A 210 -19.42 1.97 3.90
C THR A 210 -19.49 3.10 4.94
N ALA A 211 -19.48 4.37 4.51
CA ALA A 211 -19.44 5.52 5.41
C ALA A 211 -20.64 5.63 6.38
N ASP A 212 -21.75 4.97 6.07
CA ASP A 212 -22.92 4.83 6.95
C ASP A 212 -22.81 3.65 7.97
N GLY A 213 -21.62 3.02 8.06
CA GLY A 213 -21.34 1.95 9.01
C GLY A 213 -21.89 0.57 8.63
N ARG A 214 -22.48 0.38 7.43
CA ARG A 214 -23.01 -0.91 6.99
C ARG A 214 -21.94 -1.77 6.34
N LEU A 215 -21.94 -3.07 6.67
CA LEU A 215 -21.14 -4.08 5.99
C LEU A 215 -21.87 -4.56 4.74
N LEU A 216 -21.24 -4.47 3.59
CA LEU A 216 -21.74 -4.95 2.30
C LEU A 216 -20.75 -5.97 1.72
N ARG A 217 -21.29 -7.06 1.17
CA ARG A 217 -20.53 -7.95 0.27
C ARG A 217 -20.62 -7.39 -1.15
N THR A 218 -19.50 -7.48 -1.89
CA THR A 218 -19.42 -7.01 -3.28
C THR A 218 -18.77 -8.08 -4.17
N SER A 219 -19.35 -8.29 -5.34
CA SER A 219 -18.84 -9.20 -6.36
C SER A 219 -19.41 -8.81 -7.74
N ALA A 220 -19.13 -9.59 -8.76
CA ALA A 220 -19.75 -9.39 -10.08
C ALA A 220 -21.29 -9.52 -10.05
N GLN A 221 -21.84 -10.26 -9.06
CA GLN A 221 -23.27 -10.53 -8.92
C GLN A 221 -23.94 -9.70 -7.83
N GLU A 222 -23.18 -9.26 -6.82
CA GLU A 222 -23.70 -8.54 -5.66
C GLU A 222 -23.02 -7.18 -5.52
N ASN A 223 -23.78 -6.09 -5.46
CA ASN A 223 -23.27 -4.72 -5.46
C ASN A 223 -22.20 -4.47 -6.55
N PRO A 224 -22.47 -4.82 -7.84
CA PRO A 224 -21.46 -4.87 -8.90
C PRO A 224 -20.82 -3.50 -9.19
N ASP A 225 -21.55 -2.39 -8.98
CA ASP A 225 -20.98 -1.06 -9.15
C ASP A 225 -19.93 -0.73 -8.10
N LEU A 226 -20.19 -1.11 -6.83
CA LEU A 226 -19.22 -0.94 -5.76
C LEU A 226 -18.01 -1.85 -6.00
N PHE A 227 -18.23 -3.10 -6.41
CA PHE A 227 -17.16 -4.03 -6.80
C PHE A 227 -16.29 -3.47 -7.92
N TRP A 228 -16.92 -2.86 -8.94
CA TRP A 228 -16.20 -2.16 -10.00
C TRP A 228 -15.34 -1.02 -9.44
N GLY A 229 -15.88 -0.20 -8.54
CA GLY A 229 -15.18 0.91 -7.91
C GLY A 229 -13.98 0.49 -7.05
N LEU A 230 -14.11 -0.61 -6.29
CA LEU A 230 -13.02 -1.16 -5.46
C LEU A 230 -11.85 -1.70 -6.29
N ARG A 231 -12.09 -2.02 -7.57
CA ARG A 231 -11.06 -2.53 -8.47
C ARG A 231 -10.29 -1.41 -9.18
N GLY A 232 -9.53 -0.63 -8.40
CA GLY A 232 -8.66 0.45 -8.87
C GLY A 232 -9.04 1.86 -8.39
N GLY A 233 -10.22 2.05 -7.80
CA GLY A 233 -10.65 3.37 -7.29
C GLY A 233 -10.10 3.73 -5.91
N GLY A 234 -9.22 2.90 -5.34
CA GLY A 234 -8.62 3.14 -4.03
C GLY A 234 -9.60 2.99 -2.86
N GLY A 235 -9.21 3.50 -1.71
CA GLY A 235 -10.00 3.45 -0.46
C GLY A 235 -11.13 4.50 -0.38
N ASN A 236 -11.70 4.93 -1.51
CA ASN A 236 -12.65 6.04 -1.55
C ASN A 236 -14.08 5.70 -1.10
N PHE A 237 -14.45 4.41 -1.08
CA PHE A 237 -15.86 4.00 -0.96
C PHE A 237 -16.18 3.30 0.36
N GLY A 238 -15.18 3.03 1.18
CA GLY A 238 -15.34 2.32 2.45
C GLY A 238 -14.06 1.64 2.90
N VAL A 239 -14.15 0.97 4.05
CA VAL A 239 -13.08 0.18 4.64
C VAL A 239 -13.33 -1.29 4.31
N VAL A 240 -12.46 -1.88 3.50
CA VAL A 240 -12.57 -3.31 3.14
C VAL A 240 -12.10 -4.16 4.31
N THR A 241 -12.90 -5.16 4.67
CA THR A 241 -12.65 -6.07 5.80
C THR A 241 -12.28 -7.49 5.36
N SER A 242 -12.51 -7.84 4.09
CA SER A 242 -12.13 -9.12 3.51
C SER A 242 -12.01 -9.01 2.00
N PHE A 243 -11.03 -9.69 1.43
CA PHE A 243 -10.83 -9.85 -0.02
C PHE A 243 -10.90 -11.33 -0.37
N GLU A 244 -11.52 -11.66 -1.51
CA GLU A 244 -11.50 -12.99 -2.09
C GLU A 244 -10.76 -12.96 -3.44
N TYR A 245 -9.76 -13.83 -3.61
CA TYR A 245 -8.91 -13.86 -4.81
C TYR A 245 -8.99 -15.19 -5.50
N ARG A 246 -8.87 -15.15 -6.83
CA ARG A 246 -8.48 -16.30 -7.64
C ARG A 246 -6.99 -16.52 -7.51
N LEU A 247 -6.59 -17.77 -7.35
CA LEU A 247 -5.20 -18.21 -7.34
C LEU A 247 -4.85 -18.97 -8.61
N HIS A 248 -3.56 -19.01 -8.92
CA HIS A 248 -2.98 -19.68 -10.08
C HIS A 248 -1.89 -20.65 -9.63
N GLU A 249 -1.67 -21.71 -10.37
CA GLU A 249 -0.53 -22.61 -10.16
C GLU A 249 0.76 -21.89 -10.52
N VAL A 250 1.60 -21.65 -9.53
CA VAL A 250 2.88 -20.93 -9.63
C VAL A 250 3.86 -21.51 -8.63
N GLY A 251 5.02 -21.90 -9.10
CA GLY A 251 6.06 -22.42 -8.22
C GLY A 251 5.87 -23.90 -7.82
N PRO A 252 6.45 -24.31 -6.67
CA PRO A 252 7.20 -23.49 -5.69
C PRO A 252 8.53 -22.94 -6.21
N THR A 253 9.15 -23.56 -7.23
CA THR A 253 10.40 -23.11 -7.83
C THR A 253 10.13 -22.39 -9.15
N LEU A 254 10.68 -21.18 -9.27
CA LEU A 254 10.68 -20.34 -10.45
C LEU A 254 12.13 -20.14 -10.91
N TYR A 255 12.33 -19.36 -11.96
CA TYR A 255 13.65 -18.92 -12.37
C TYR A 255 13.72 -17.37 -12.33
N GLY A 256 14.66 -16.79 -11.59
CA GLY A 256 14.74 -15.34 -11.44
C GLY A 256 15.83 -14.91 -10.49
N GLY A 257 15.79 -13.66 -10.08
CA GLY A 257 16.78 -13.00 -9.25
C GLY A 257 17.11 -11.63 -9.80
N GLU A 258 18.31 -11.14 -9.51
CA GLU A 258 18.79 -9.83 -9.90
C GLU A 258 20.05 -9.97 -10.77
N ILE A 259 20.16 -9.14 -11.80
CA ILE A 259 21.37 -9.01 -12.60
C ILE A 259 21.69 -7.52 -12.77
N ASP A 260 22.94 -7.15 -12.45
CA ASP A 260 23.41 -5.77 -12.45
C ASP A 260 24.45 -5.53 -13.52
N PHE A 261 24.39 -4.36 -14.15
CA PHE A 261 25.33 -3.90 -15.16
C PHE A 261 25.92 -2.54 -14.79
N PRO A 262 27.15 -2.23 -15.26
CA PRO A 262 27.70 -0.90 -15.09
C PRO A 262 26.81 0.17 -15.73
N PHE A 263 26.69 1.32 -15.10
CA PHE A 263 25.95 2.45 -15.66
C PHE A 263 26.59 3.00 -16.95
N ALA A 264 27.91 2.86 -17.07
CA ALA A 264 28.63 3.14 -18.32
C ALA A 264 28.06 2.23 -19.45
N GLY A 265 27.47 2.85 -20.46
CA GLY A 265 26.81 2.13 -21.55
C GLY A 265 25.30 1.85 -21.31
N ALA A 266 24.70 2.40 -20.28
CA ALA A 266 23.29 2.23 -19.92
C ALA A 266 22.33 2.52 -21.09
N ARG A 267 22.61 3.51 -21.94
CA ARG A 267 21.79 3.82 -23.13
C ARG A 267 21.70 2.64 -24.10
N GLN A 268 22.83 2.05 -24.45
CA GLN A 268 22.84 0.90 -25.37
C GLN A 268 22.23 -0.33 -24.70
N LEU A 269 22.56 -0.57 -23.44
CA LEU A 269 22.00 -1.67 -22.64
C LEU A 269 20.46 -1.62 -22.62
N MET A 270 19.89 -0.47 -22.29
CA MET A 270 18.44 -0.28 -22.21
C MET A 270 17.74 -0.40 -23.58
N ARG A 271 18.37 0.07 -24.66
CA ARG A 271 17.83 -0.12 -26.02
C ARG A 271 17.79 -1.59 -26.40
N SER A 272 18.87 -2.33 -26.16
CA SER A 272 18.93 -3.78 -26.39
C SER A 272 17.93 -4.54 -25.48
N PHE A 273 17.73 -4.07 -24.24
CA PHE A 273 16.70 -4.61 -23.36
C PHE A 273 15.29 -4.42 -23.93
N VAL A 274 14.96 -3.24 -24.46
CA VAL A 274 13.66 -2.96 -25.09
C VAL A 274 13.39 -3.89 -26.27
N ASP A 275 14.40 -4.14 -27.10
CA ASP A 275 14.30 -5.10 -28.23
C ASP A 275 14.07 -6.53 -27.73
N TYR A 276 14.78 -6.95 -26.68
CA TYR A 276 14.63 -8.27 -26.07
C TYR A 276 13.24 -8.48 -25.47
N ILE A 277 12.77 -7.54 -24.65
CA ILE A 277 11.52 -7.68 -23.91
C ILE A 277 10.27 -7.59 -24.82
N ALA A 278 10.40 -7.01 -26.00
CA ALA A 278 9.31 -6.89 -26.98
C ALA A 278 8.78 -8.24 -27.47
N SER A 279 9.62 -9.27 -27.48
CA SER A 279 9.29 -10.64 -27.90
C SER A 279 9.23 -11.64 -26.74
N ALA A 280 9.34 -11.19 -25.51
CA ALA A 280 9.35 -12.05 -24.34
C ALA A 280 7.97 -12.68 -24.08
N PRO A 281 7.93 -13.91 -23.54
CA PRO A 281 6.67 -14.56 -23.16
C PRO A 281 6.03 -13.88 -21.96
N ASP A 282 4.71 -14.02 -21.82
CA ASP A 282 3.94 -13.47 -20.69
C ASP A 282 4.40 -14.02 -19.32
N GLU A 283 5.08 -15.15 -19.29
CA GLU A 283 5.69 -15.72 -18.08
C GLU A 283 6.87 -14.89 -17.53
N LEU A 284 7.45 -14.01 -18.35
CA LEU A 284 8.61 -13.21 -17.97
C LEU A 284 8.20 -11.83 -17.48
N CYS A 285 8.60 -11.52 -16.25
CA CYS A 285 8.57 -10.19 -15.67
C CYS A 285 10.01 -9.71 -15.45
N VAL A 286 10.34 -8.54 -15.99
CA VAL A 286 11.62 -7.87 -15.74
C VAL A 286 11.33 -6.44 -15.33
N LEU A 287 11.86 -6.03 -14.19
CA LEU A 287 11.78 -4.66 -13.67
C LEU A 287 13.16 -4.00 -13.92
N PRO A 288 13.31 -3.19 -14.96
CA PRO A 288 14.54 -2.42 -15.15
C PRO A 288 14.57 -1.22 -14.21
N GLU A 289 15.71 -0.97 -13.62
CA GLU A 289 15.93 0.11 -12.67
C GLU A 289 17.33 0.71 -12.85
N PHE A 290 17.43 2.02 -12.72
CA PHE A 290 18.69 2.73 -12.49
C PHE A 290 18.81 2.93 -10.98
N ASP A 291 19.58 2.08 -10.32
CA ASP A 291 19.94 2.23 -8.90
C ASP A 291 21.01 3.31 -8.74
N ILE A 292 20.85 4.18 -7.77
CA ILE A 292 21.73 5.32 -7.56
C ILE A 292 22.12 5.36 -6.08
N ASP A 293 23.42 5.30 -5.81
CA ASP A 293 23.98 5.55 -4.49
C ASP A 293 24.82 6.82 -4.51
N SER A 294 24.64 7.68 -3.49
CA SER A 294 25.33 8.97 -3.43
C SER A 294 26.86 8.88 -3.28
N LYS A 295 27.40 7.70 -2.96
CA LYS A 295 28.84 7.45 -2.78
C LYS A 295 29.42 6.56 -3.86
N GLU A 296 28.67 5.53 -4.28
CA GLU A 296 29.13 4.50 -5.22
C GLU A 296 28.77 4.81 -6.67
N GLY A 297 27.85 5.78 -6.88
CA GLY A 297 27.35 6.15 -8.20
C GLY A 297 26.14 5.32 -8.63
N ALA A 298 25.96 5.16 -9.95
CA ALA A 298 24.78 4.49 -10.50
C ALA A 298 25.13 3.15 -11.16
N LYS A 299 24.17 2.23 -11.20
CA LYS A 299 24.17 0.96 -11.94
C LYS A 299 22.83 0.76 -12.65
N VAL A 300 22.78 -0.15 -13.62
CA VAL A 300 21.53 -0.65 -14.20
C VAL A 300 21.23 -2.01 -13.60
N SER A 301 20.06 -2.15 -12.99
CA SER A 301 19.61 -3.37 -12.34
C SER A 301 18.38 -3.92 -13.06
N PHE A 302 18.32 -5.23 -13.21
CA PHE A 302 17.13 -5.94 -13.66
C PHE A 302 16.71 -6.94 -12.59
N ASP A 303 15.55 -6.72 -11.97
CA ASP A 303 14.90 -7.70 -11.11
C ASP A 303 13.97 -8.57 -11.96
N VAL A 304 14.18 -9.88 -11.91
CA VAL A 304 13.63 -10.83 -12.87
C VAL A 304 12.82 -11.92 -12.18
N CYS A 305 11.65 -12.23 -12.74
CA CYS A 305 10.84 -13.38 -12.37
C CYS A 305 10.29 -14.04 -13.63
N TYR A 306 10.67 -15.30 -13.86
CA TYR A 306 10.09 -16.15 -14.87
C TYR A 306 9.22 -17.21 -14.22
N CYS A 307 7.89 -17.13 -14.41
CA CYS A 307 6.90 -18.02 -13.81
C CYS A 307 6.43 -19.15 -14.73
N GLY A 308 7.15 -19.42 -15.81
CA GLY A 308 7.02 -20.61 -16.64
C GLY A 308 7.77 -21.82 -16.07
N PRO A 309 7.90 -22.93 -16.84
CA PRO A 309 8.66 -24.09 -16.42
C PRO A 309 10.12 -23.71 -16.09
N PRO A 310 10.66 -24.04 -14.90
CA PRO A 310 12.00 -23.60 -14.50
C PRO A 310 13.11 -24.05 -15.44
N VAL A 311 12.94 -25.19 -16.10
CA VAL A 311 13.91 -25.74 -17.08
C VAL A 311 14.07 -24.85 -18.32
N GLU A 312 13.07 -24.03 -18.63
CA GLU A 312 13.14 -23.07 -19.75
C GLU A 312 13.69 -21.71 -19.31
N GLY A 313 13.73 -21.43 -18.01
CA GLY A 313 14.10 -20.12 -17.47
C GLY A 313 15.50 -19.67 -17.91
N GLU A 314 16.49 -20.57 -17.88
CA GLU A 314 17.84 -20.26 -18.33
C GLU A 314 17.87 -19.87 -19.82
N ARG A 315 17.16 -20.62 -20.68
CA ARG A 315 17.07 -20.33 -22.12
C ARG A 315 16.38 -18.99 -22.39
N VAL A 316 15.30 -18.72 -21.68
CA VAL A 316 14.55 -17.46 -21.83
C VAL A 316 15.38 -16.28 -21.39
N LEU A 317 16.19 -16.40 -20.31
CA LEU A 317 16.99 -15.34 -19.76
C LEU A 317 18.42 -15.22 -20.35
N ALA A 318 18.85 -16.20 -21.17
CA ALA A 318 20.17 -16.14 -21.81
C ALA A 318 20.43 -14.83 -22.60
N PRO A 319 19.46 -14.30 -23.39
CA PRO A 319 19.69 -13.02 -24.08
C PRO A 319 19.88 -11.85 -23.13
N LEU A 320 19.20 -11.82 -21.97
CA LEU A 320 19.35 -10.77 -20.95
C LEU A 320 20.80 -10.73 -20.42
N ARG A 321 21.40 -11.89 -20.17
CA ARG A 321 22.82 -12.00 -19.77
C ARG A 321 23.80 -11.51 -20.83
N GLN A 322 23.39 -11.53 -22.09
CA GLN A 322 24.23 -11.12 -23.24
C GLN A 322 24.12 -9.63 -23.59
N LEU A 323 23.27 -8.87 -22.89
CA LEU A 323 23.13 -7.42 -23.13
C LEU A 323 24.41 -6.63 -22.83
N GLY A 324 25.30 -7.17 -22.00
CA GLY A 324 26.58 -6.58 -21.62
C GLY A 324 27.39 -7.51 -20.71
N LYS A 325 28.46 -6.98 -20.13
CA LYS A 325 29.19 -7.69 -19.07
C LYS A 325 28.64 -7.32 -17.72
N PRO A 326 27.92 -8.23 -17.01
CA PRO A 326 27.33 -7.91 -15.71
C PRO A 326 28.41 -7.73 -14.64
N ILE A 327 28.15 -6.88 -13.66
CA ILE A 327 28.93 -6.73 -12.43
C ILE A 327 28.44 -7.68 -11.34
N SER A 328 27.18 -8.11 -11.43
CA SER A 328 26.57 -9.14 -10.58
C SER A 328 25.54 -9.93 -11.37
N ASP A 329 25.52 -11.25 -11.24
CA ASP A 329 24.49 -12.14 -11.81
C ASP A 329 24.04 -13.13 -10.74
N LYS A 330 22.82 -12.94 -10.24
CA LYS A 330 22.19 -13.79 -9.24
C LYS A 330 20.95 -14.52 -9.83
N LEU A 331 20.85 -14.57 -11.17
CA LEU A 331 19.76 -15.26 -11.85
C LEU A 331 19.92 -16.79 -11.72
N GLY A 332 18.85 -17.45 -11.27
CA GLY A 332 18.84 -18.90 -11.13
C GLY A 332 17.51 -19.43 -10.60
N PRO A 333 17.43 -20.74 -10.33
CA PRO A 333 16.28 -21.32 -9.65
C PRO A 333 16.08 -20.72 -8.25
N ALA A 334 14.88 -20.24 -7.98
CA ALA A 334 14.53 -19.66 -6.68
C ALA A 334 13.07 -19.94 -6.34
N THR A 335 12.73 -19.98 -5.06
CA THR A 335 11.33 -20.05 -4.66
C THR A 335 10.63 -18.72 -4.89
N TYR A 336 9.33 -18.76 -5.21
CA TYR A 336 8.52 -17.53 -5.35
C TYR A 336 8.62 -16.63 -4.12
N VAL A 337 8.51 -17.21 -2.93
CA VAL A 337 8.63 -16.48 -1.64
C VAL A 337 9.99 -15.77 -1.51
N LYS A 338 11.08 -16.42 -1.97
CA LYS A 338 12.42 -15.79 -1.95
C LYS A 338 12.50 -14.59 -2.90
N LEU A 339 11.96 -14.71 -4.11
CA LEU A 339 11.92 -13.61 -5.08
C LEU A 339 11.08 -12.44 -4.56
N GLN A 340 9.92 -12.71 -3.97
CA GLN A 340 9.06 -11.67 -3.35
C GLN A 340 9.74 -10.98 -2.14
N GLY A 341 10.57 -11.69 -1.40
CA GLY A 341 11.31 -11.17 -0.25
C GLY A 341 12.60 -10.44 -0.61
N ALA A 342 13.05 -10.46 -1.85
CA ALA A 342 14.35 -9.90 -2.26
C ALA A 342 14.45 -8.38 -2.00
N ALA A 343 13.35 -7.66 -2.18
CA ALA A 343 13.28 -6.21 -1.95
C ALA A 343 12.90 -5.82 -0.50
N ASN A 344 12.88 -6.76 0.44
CA ASN A 344 12.50 -6.45 1.83
C ASN A 344 13.59 -5.61 2.51
N PRO A 345 13.28 -4.43 3.01
CA PRO A 345 14.21 -3.65 3.79
C PRO A 345 14.43 -4.27 5.18
N VAL A 346 15.55 -3.88 5.80
CA VAL A 346 15.79 -4.15 7.22
C VAL A 346 14.68 -3.49 8.06
N LYS A 347 14.10 -4.23 9.02
CA LYS A 347 13.03 -3.69 9.89
C LYS A 347 13.57 -3.30 11.27
N PRO A 348 13.06 -2.19 11.87
CA PRO A 348 12.17 -1.19 11.26
C PRO A 348 12.88 -0.47 10.12
N PHE A 349 12.14 -0.07 9.10
CA PHE A 349 12.67 0.69 7.97
C PHE A 349 13.09 2.08 8.46
N PRO A 350 14.39 2.41 8.48
CA PRO A 350 14.86 3.62 9.14
C PRO A 350 14.91 4.84 8.23
N TYR A 351 14.36 4.72 7.00
CA TYR A 351 14.50 5.74 5.99
C TYR A 351 13.23 6.54 5.80
N GLY A 352 13.41 7.86 5.65
CA GLY A 352 12.46 8.70 4.96
C GLY A 352 12.63 8.56 3.46
N ALA A 353 11.55 8.74 2.71
CA ALA A 353 11.58 8.66 1.27
C ALA A 353 10.60 9.64 0.62
N TYR A 354 10.94 10.11 -0.57
CA TYR A 354 10.06 10.91 -1.40
C TYR A 354 10.01 10.31 -2.80
N PHE A 355 8.80 10.16 -3.33
CA PHE A 355 8.54 9.50 -4.61
C PHE A 355 7.75 10.39 -5.56
N LYS A 356 8.00 10.20 -6.84
CA LYS A 356 7.18 10.63 -7.97
C LYS A 356 7.02 9.46 -8.93
N GLY A 357 5.93 9.46 -9.69
CA GLY A 357 5.72 8.41 -10.67
C GLY A 357 4.61 8.72 -11.64
N GLY A 358 4.59 8.00 -12.73
CA GLY A 358 3.58 8.11 -13.76
C GLY A 358 3.63 6.95 -14.74
N LEU A 359 2.50 6.70 -15.37
CA LEU A 359 2.33 5.59 -16.29
C LEU A 359 2.87 5.96 -17.68
N VAL A 360 3.61 5.03 -18.29
CA VAL A 360 4.21 5.22 -19.62
C VAL A 360 3.81 4.09 -20.58
N ARG A 361 3.62 4.42 -21.86
CA ARG A 361 3.25 3.43 -22.90
C ARG A 361 4.44 2.58 -23.36
N ALA A 362 5.63 3.12 -23.30
CA ALA A 362 6.82 2.44 -23.77
C ALA A 362 8.10 3.06 -23.18
N LEU A 363 9.15 2.28 -23.08
CA LEU A 363 10.50 2.75 -22.81
C LEU A 363 11.10 3.31 -24.10
N THR A 364 10.69 4.53 -24.46
CA THR A 364 11.20 5.18 -25.68
C THR A 364 12.67 5.59 -25.53
N PRO A 365 13.45 5.66 -26.64
CA PRO A 365 14.83 6.17 -26.57
C PRO A 365 14.92 7.54 -25.87
N ALA A 366 13.95 8.44 -26.12
CA ALA A 366 13.93 9.77 -25.50
C ALA A 366 13.72 9.72 -23.97
N LEU A 367 12.83 8.83 -23.47
CA LEU A 367 12.65 8.63 -22.02
C LEU A 367 13.91 8.04 -21.37
N ILE A 368 14.50 7.02 -22.00
CA ILE A 368 15.74 6.40 -21.53
C ILE A 368 16.87 7.43 -21.47
N ASP A 369 17.07 8.19 -22.55
CA ASP A 369 18.11 9.22 -22.63
C ASP A 369 17.89 10.31 -21.58
N ALA A 370 16.66 10.83 -21.43
CA ALA A 370 16.33 11.85 -20.42
C ALA A 370 16.60 11.36 -18.97
N SER A 371 16.31 10.09 -18.69
CA SER A 371 16.58 9.50 -17.37
C SER A 371 18.09 9.43 -17.10
N ILE A 372 18.86 8.96 -18.07
CA ILE A 372 20.31 8.80 -17.96
C ILE A 372 20.99 10.18 -17.90
N ASP A 373 20.61 11.11 -18.79
CA ASP A 373 21.16 12.47 -18.81
C ASP A 373 20.99 13.17 -17.45
N TYR A 374 19.81 12.99 -16.82
CA TYR A 374 19.57 13.57 -15.50
C TYR A 374 20.48 12.96 -14.43
N ILE A 375 20.62 11.64 -14.41
CA ILE A 375 21.44 10.91 -13.42
C ILE A 375 22.93 11.30 -13.60
N GLU A 376 23.40 11.40 -14.84
CA GLU A 376 24.80 11.80 -15.15
C GLU A 376 25.08 13.25 -14.74
N ALA A 377 24.13 14.17 -14.99
CA ALA A 377 24.30 15.59 -14.74
C ALA A 377 24.05 16.01 -13.28
N THR A 378 23.28 15.21 -12.52
CA THR A 378 22.77 15.62 -11.19
C THR A 378 22.99 14.48 -10.17
N PRO A 379 24.17 14.43 -9.53
CA PRO A 379 24.42 13.44 -8.49
C PRO A 379 23.41 13.47 -7.37
N LEU A 380 23.02 12.30 -6.85
CA LEU A 380 22.12 12.20 -5.71
C LEU A 380 22.77 12.83 -4.46
N PRO A 381 22.09 13.74 -3.75
CA PRO A 381 22.73 14.50 -2.66
C PRO A 381 23.13 13.64 -1.45
N SER A 382 22.34 12.60 -1.11
CA SER A 382 22.65 11.70 0.00
C SER A 382 21.85 10.40 -0.08
N GLY A 383 22.32 9.36 0.59
CA GLY A 383 21.64 8.08 0.67
C GLY A 383 21.59 7.34 -0.66
N PHE A 384 20.45 6.78 -0.98
CA PHE A 384 20.21 6.04 -2.21
C PHE A 384 18.91 6.45 -2.88
N GLY A 385 18.80 6.19 -4.17
CA GLY A 385 17.61 6.51 -4.96
C GLY A 385 17.54 5.62 -6.19
N PHE A 386 16.48 5.80 -6.98
CA PHE A 386 16.29 5.03 -8.19
C PHE A 386 15.38 5.73 -9.20
N VAL A 387 15.50 5.29 -10.45
CA VAL A 387 14.49 5.47 -11.50
C VAL A 387 14.16 4.08 -12.05
N GLY A 388 12.98 3.58 -11.72
CA GLY A 388 12.55 2.23 -12.04
C GLY A 388 11.31 2.19 -12.94
N PHE A 389 11.14 1.08 -13.65
CA PHE A 389 10.02 0.86 -14.57
C PHE A 389 9.37 -0.48 -14.26
N GLN A 390 8.23 -0.44 -13.56
CA GLN A 390 7.49 -1.64 -13.18
C GLN A 390 6.51 -2.01 -14.30
N PRO A 391 6.61 -3.21 -14.92
CA PRO A 391 5.70 -3.59 -15.99
C PRO A 391 4.29 -3.86 -15.44
N LEU A 392 3.27 -3.30 -16.11
CA LEU A 392 1.87 -3.68 -15.86
C LEU A 392 1.61 -5.10 -16.38
N GLY A 393 2.23 -5.41 -17.52
CA GLY A 393 2.17 -6.71 -18.15
C GLY A 393 1.07 -6.86 -19.20
N SER A 394 1.28 -7.83 -20.09
CA SER A 394 0.43 -8.07 -21.26
C SER A 394 -0.99 -8.45 -20.88
N ALA A 395 -1.19 -9.25 -19.83
CA ALA A 395 -2.51 -9.63 -19.37
C ALA A 395 -3.33 -8.43 -18.90
N ALA A 396 -2.72 -7.47 -18.18
CA ALA A 396 -3.40 -6.25 -17.76
C ALA A 396 -3.85 -5.37 -18.94
N ASN A 397 -3.04 -5.33 -20.02
CA ASN A 397 -3.36 -4.56 -21.21
C ASN A 397 -4.49 -5.19 -22.07
N ARG A 398 -4.80 -6.49 -21.88
CA ARG A 398 -5.92 -7.15 -22.54
C ARG A 398 -7.28 -6.86 -21.89
N VAL A 399 -7.31 -6.27 -20.70
CA VAL A 399 -8.54 -5.89 -20.01
C VAL A 399 -8.99 -4.50 -20.50
N ALA A 400 -10.28 -4.38 -20.85
CA ALA A 400 -10.83 -3.10 -21.30
C ALA A 400 -10.75 -2.04 -20.18
N PRO A 401 -10.40 -0.77 -20.50
CA PRO A 401 -10.26 0.30 -19.49
C PRO A 401 -11.49 0.51 -18.60
N GLN A 402 -12.69 0.27 -19.14
CA GLN A 402 -13.97 0.44 -18.43
C GLN A 402 -14.38 -0.78 -17.60
N ALA A 403 -13.68 -1.94 -17.72
CA ALA A 403 -14.03 -3.18 -17.02
C ALA A 403 -13.77 -3.09 -15.50
N THR A 404 -12.90 -2.18 -15.09
CA THR A 404 -12.58 -1.87 -13.68
C THR A 404 -12.41 -0.36 -13.51
N ALA A 405 -12.31 0.13 -12.28
CA ALA A 405 -12.00 1.55 -12.04
C ALA A 405 -10.59 1.95 -12.50
N PHE A 406 -9.66 0.99 -12.61
CA PHE A 406 -8.31 1.24 -13.13
C PHE A 406 -8.36 1.51 -14.63
N TRP A 407 -8.24 2.80 -15.01
CA TRP A 407 -8.39 3.28 -16.39
C TRP A 407 -7.21 2.96 -17.30
N ASN A 408 -5.99 3.12 -16.79
CA ASN A 408 -4.77 3.21 -17.60
C ASN A 408 -4.27 1.83 -18.12
N ARG A 409 -5.17 1.03 -18.70
CA ARG A 409 -4.90 -0.31 -19.22
C ARG A 409 -3.96 -0.32 -20.44
N HIS A 410 -3.78 0.81 -21.10
CA HIS A 410 -2.88 0.97 -22.25
C HIS A 410 -1.42 1.22 -21.84
N ALA A 411 -1.16 1.58 -20.60
CA ALA A 411 0.20 1.76 -20.09
C ALA A 411 0.93 0.41 -20.02
N ARG A 412 2.20 0.39 -20.37
CA ARG A 412 3.04 -0.81 -20.25
C ARG A 412 3.89 -0.82 -19.00
N TYR A 413 4.25 0.36 -18.52
CA TYR A 413 5.06 0.49 -17.31
C TYR A 413 4.50 1.56 -16.39
N ASP A 414 4.71 1.38 -15.11
CA ASP A 414 4.67 2.42 -14.10
C ASP A 414 6.10 2.88 -13.86
N MET A 415 6.42 4.10 -14.28
CA MET A 415 7.70 4.73 -14.00
C MET A 415 7.67 5.34 -12.62
N VAL A 416 8.57 4.91 -11.77
CA VAL A 416 8.73 5.39 -10.40
C VAL A 416 10.13 5.91 -10.20
N LEU A 417 10.24 7.06 -9.58
CA LEU A 417 11.53 7.55 -9.10
C LEU A 417 11.40 7.98 -7.66
N GLY A 418 12.47 7.80 -6.91
CA GLY A 418 12.50 8.13 -5.50
C GLY A 418 13.91 8.27 -4.96
N ALA A 419 13.98 9.02 -3.86
CA ALA A 419 15.21 9.14 -3.09
C ALA A 419 14.93 8.91 -1.60
N PHE A 420 15.89 8.28 -0.94
CA PHE A 420 15.83 7.86 0.46
C PHE A 420 16.91 8.56 1.28
N TRP A 421 16.61 8.80 2.54
CA TRP A 421 17.54 9.36 3.52
C TRP A 421 17.32 8.75 4.89
N ASN A 422 18.34 8.78 5.74
CA ASN A 422 18.23 8.31 7.13
C ASN A 422 17.33 9.23 7.96
N VAL A 423 16.55 8.63 8.88
CA VAL A 423 15.72 9.37 9.86
C VAL A 423 16.11 8.92 11.27
N PRO A 424 16.53 9.83 12.15
CA PRO A 424 16.77 11.27 11.91
C PRO A 424 17.96 11.54 11.00
N GLY A 425 17.87 12.60 10.18
CA GLY A 425 18.94 13.02 9.27
C GLY A 425 18.56 14.25 8.46
N ASP A 426 19.52 14.82 7.75
CA ASP A 426 19.44 16.12 7.06
C ASP A 426 19.21 16.03 5.54
N GLY A 427 19.03 14.83 5.01
CA GLY A 427 18.89 14.60 3.56
C GLY A 427 17.51 14.91 2.97
N ALA A 428 16.47 15.13 3.79
CA ALA A 428 15.08 15.19 3.37
C ALA A 428 14.81 16.26 2.29
N GLU A 429 15.21 17.48 2.52
CA GLU A 429 14.96 18.62 1.62
C GLU A 429 15.68 18.43 0.30
N ARG A 430 17.00 18.21 0.34
CA ARG A 430 17.84 18.05 -0.85
C ARG A 430 17.42 16.86 -1.71
N ASN A 431 17.08 15.72 -1.11
CA ASN A 431 16.60 14.53 -1.84
C ASN A 431 15.20 14.75 -2.42
N THR A 432 14.34 15.49 -1.73
CA THR A 432 13.02 15.90 -2.24
C THR A 432 13.17 16.83 -3.46
N GLU A 433 14.05 17.81 -3.38
CA GLU A 433 14.35 18.72 -4.50
C GLU A 433 14.95 17.98 -5.70
N TRP A 434 15.91 17.07 -5.45
CA TRP A 434 16.48 16.21 -6.48
C TRP A 434 15.40 15.41 -7.20
N THR A 435 14.51 14.77 -6.45
CA THR A 435 13.41 13.97 -7.02
C THR A 435 12.42 14.83 -7.81
N ARG A 436 12.08 16.04 -7.32
CA ARG A 436 11.21 16.99 -8.05
C ARG A 436 11.83 17.47 -9.34
N ALA A 437 13.13 17.76 -9.32
CA ALA A 437 13.86 18.19 -10.52
C ALA A 437 13.96 17.06 -11.55
N ALA A 438 14.22 15.82 -11.12
CA ALA A 438 14.17 14.65 -11.98
C ALA A 438 12.76 14.48 -12.59
N TRP A 439 11.73 14.56 -11.75
CA TRP A 439 10.34 14.44 -12.19
C TRP A 439 9.96 15.46 -13.26
N ALA A 440 10.35 16.72 -13.09
CA ALA A 440 10.08 17.76 -14.06
C ALA A 440 10.66 17.47 -15.47
N LYS A 441 11.71 16.64 -15.57
CA LYS A 441 12.27 16.18 -16.84
C LYS A 441 11.56 14.96 -17.40
N LEU A 442 11.00 14.11 -16.52
CA LEU A 442 10.43 12.80 -16.90
C LEU A 442 8.91 12.83 -17.02
N GLU A 443 8.21 13.73 -16.32
CA GLU A 443 6.75 13.88 -16.37
C GLU A 443 6.18 14.00 -17.79
N PRO A 444 6.80 14.75 -18.75
CA PRO A 444 6.28 14.87 -20.12
C PRO A 444 6.14 13.54 -20.88
N PHE A 445 6.80 12.46 -20.41
CA PHE A 445 6.70 11.12 -21.01
C PHE A 445 5.55 10.28 -20.42
N THR A 446 4.81 10.81 -19.43
CA THR A 446 3.76 10.08 -18.70
C THR A 446 2.36 10.42 -19.12
N GLU A 447 1.43 9.49 -18.96
CA GLU A 447 0.01 9.60 -19.29
C GLU A 447 -0.91 9.25 -18.11
N GLY A 448 -0.80 9.98 -17.03
CA GLY A 448 -1.51 9.66 -15.79
C GLY A 448 -0.58 9.06 -14.74
N TYR A 449 -1.15 8.60 -13.62
CA TYR A 449 -0.33 8.03 -12.55
C TYR A 449 -1.02 6.88 -11.82
N TYR A 450 -0.23 6.09 -11.11
CA TYR A 450 -0.70 5.02 -10.26
C TYR A 450 -1.02 5.53 -8.85
N VAL A 451 -2.27 5.36 -8.41
CA VAL A 451 -2.78 5.98 -7.17
C VAL A 451 -2.08 5.49 -5.90
N ASN A 452 -1.49 4.30 -5.90
CA ASN A 452 -0.75 3.76 -4.74
C ASN A 452 0.63 4.37 -4.57
N LEU A 453 1.22 4.96 -5.62
CA LEU A 453 2.46 5.71 -5.49
C LEU A 453 2.27 7.07 -4.84
N GLY A 454 1.06 7.52 -4.76
CA GLY A 454 0.53 8.70 -4.07
C GLY A 454 1.53 9.82 -3.87
N GLU A 455 1.29 10.96 -4.49
CA GLU A 455 2.07 12.16 -4.15
C GLU A 455 1.82 12.54 -2.68
N SER A 456 2.79 13.17 -2.04
CA SER A 456 2.58 13.77 -0.72
C SER A 456 1.36 14.71 -0.79
N GLN A 457 0.61 14.89 0.29
CA GLN A 457 -0.55 15.80 0.31
C GLN A 457 -0.22 17.22 -0.19
N GLN A 458 1.03 17.63 -0.10
CA GLN A 458 1.52 18.92 -0.57
C GLN A 458 1.59 19.02 -2.11
N ASP A 459 1.69 17.88 -2.81
CA ASP A 459 1.89 17.80 -4.25
C ASP A 459 0.66 17.26 -5.00
N VAL A 460 -0.39 16.79 -4.29
CA VAL A 460 -1.61 16.27 -4.93
C VAL A 460 -2.44 17.41 -5.49
N HIS A 461 -2.42 17.55 -6.79
CA HIS A 461 -3.34 18.43 -7.51
C HIS A 461 -4.60 17.66 -7.93
N ALA A 462 -5.78 18.25 -7.74
CA ALA A 462 -7.07 17.63 -8.13
C ALA A 462 -7.09 17.15 -9.59
N HIS A 463 -6.40 17.86 -10.48
CA HIS A 463 -6.26 17.49 -11.89
C HIS A 463 -5.54 16.14 -12.06
N ARG A 464 -4.51 15.83 -11.27
CA ARG A 464 -3.80 14.55 -11.37
C ARG A 464 -4.67 13.37 -10.94
N VAL A 465 -5.52 13.53 -9.92
CA VAL A 465 -6.49 12.49 -9.54
C VAL A 465 -7.39 12.15 -10.72
N GLN A 466 -7.85 13.14 -11.49
CA GLN A 466 -8.66 12.89 -12.68
C GLN A 466 -7.88 12.12 -13.77
N THR A 467 -6.60 12.43 -13.98
CA THR A 467 -5.79 11.72 -14.99
C THR A 467 -5.53 10.26 -14.62
N ALA A 468 -5.50 9.91 -13.32
CA ALA A 468 -5.40 8.53 -12.89
C ALA A 468 -6.62 7.68 -13.31
N TYR A 469 -7.78 8.31 -13.39
CA TYR A 469 -9.05 7.62 -13.64
C TYR A 469 -9.65 7.88 -15.04
N GLY A 470 -9.14 8.86 -15.80
CA GLY A 470 -9.59 9.17 -17.16
C GLY A 470 -11.11 9.23 -17.27
N ASP A 471 -11.68 8.58 -18.28
CA ASP A 471 -13.14 8.57 -18.53
C ASP A 471 -13.95 7.85 -17.43
N ASN A 472 -13.30 7.03 -16.58
CA ASN A 472 -13.94 6.39 -15.44
C ASN A 472 -14.25 7.37 -14.29
N TYR A 473 -13.65 8.59 -14.29
CA TYR A 473 -13.78 9.54 -13.18
C TYR A 473 -15.22 9.95 -12.89
N ALA A 474 -16.03 10.22 -13.92
CA ALA A 474 -17.43 10.60 -13.75
C ALA A 474 -18.26 9.52 -13.06
N ARG A 475 -18.05 8.24 -13.41
CA ARG A 475 -18.70 7.10 -12.72
C ARG A 475 -18.24 6.97 -11.28
N LEU A 476 -16.96 7.21 -11.01
CA LEU A 476 -16.39 7.17 -9.65
C LEU A 476 -16.94 8.27 -8.75
N THR A 477 -17.14 9.51 -9.26
CA THR A 477 -17.74 10.60 -8.47
C THR A 477 -19.21 10.30 -8.11
N ALA A 478 -19.98 9.72 -9.03
CA ALA A 478 -21.35 9.27 -8.75
C ALA A 478 -21.38 8.14 -7.71
N LEU A 479 -20.46 7.19 -7.81
CA LEU A 479 -20.30 6.11 -6.84
C LEU A 479 -19.91 6.65 -5.46
N LYS A 480 -18.97 7.59 -5.39
CA LYS A 480 -18.56 8.28 -4.17
C LYS A 480 -19.74 8.98 -3.50
N LYS A 481 -20.57 9.70 -4.27
CA LYS A 481 -21.79 10.35 -3.76
C LYS A 481 -22.75 9.35 -3.13
N ARG A 482 -22.85 8.13 -3.67
CA ARG A 482 -23.74 7.09 -3.16
C ARG A 482 -23.24 6.47 -1.86
N TYR A 483 -21.93 6.17 -1.74
CA TYR A 483 -21.39 5.38 -0.63
C TYR A 483 -20.66 6.21 0.43
N ASP A 484 -20.21 7.42 0.08
CA ASP A 484 -19.54 8.35 1.00
C ASP A 484 -19.84 9.81 0.63
N PRO A 485 -21.11 10.25 0.77
CA PRO A 485 -21.52 11.61 0.39
C PRO A 485 -20.87 12.71 1.23
N ALA A 486 -20.47 12.43 2.47
CA ALA A 486 -19.77 13.36 3.35
C ALA A 486 -18.25 13.42 3.07
N ASN A 487 -17.76 12.58 2.17
CA ASN A 487 -16.33 12.44 1.90
C ASN A 487 -15.49 12.12 3.15
N LEU A 488 -15.96 11.16 3.96
CA LEU A 488 -15.28 10.67 5.16
C LEU A 488 -13.91 10.08 4.77
N PHE A 489 -13.89 9.21 3.76
CA PHE A 489 -12.68 8.53 3.26
C PHE A 489 -11.98 9.39 2.21
N ARG A 490 -11.30 10.47 2.67
CA ARG A 490 -10.63 11.45 1.81
C ARG A 490 -9.11 11.40 1.84
N LEU A 491 -8.52 10.69 2.81
CA LEU A 491 -7.07 10.56 2.94
C LEU A 491 -6.54 9.45 2.01
N ASN A 492 -6.60 9.72 0.70
CA ASN A 492 -6.19 8.87 -0.41
C ASN A 492 -6.08 9.73 -1.68
N ALA A 493 -5.98 9.12 -2.87
CA ALA A 493 -6.25 9.80 -4.15
C ALA A 493 -7.74 10.17 -4.20
N ASN A 494 -8.11 11.26 -3.54
CA ASN A 494 -9.49 11.58 -3.17
C ASN A 494 -10.38 11.89 -4.37
N ILE A 495 -11.38 11.05 -4.58
CA ILE A 495 -12.49 11.27 -5.50
C ILE A 495 -13.56 12.05 -4.73
N LYS A 496 -13.80 13.30 -5.15
CA LYS A 496 -14.84 14.12 -4.51
C LYS A 496 -16.24 13.66 -4.95
N PRO A 497 -17.24 13.64 -4.04
CA PRO A 497 -18.64 13.36 -4.41
C PRO A 497 -19.16 14.40 -5.43
N ALA A 498 -19.94 13.92 -6.42
CA ALA A 498 -20.57 14.78 -7.43
C ALA A 498 -21.65 15.69 -6.85
#